data_df6a3d653b2840eb44b79a962f71c724
#
_entry.id   df6a3d653b2840eb44b79a962f71c724
#
_cell.length_a   1.000
_cell.length_b   1.000
_cell.length_c   1.000
_cell.angle_alpha   90.00
_cell.angle_beta   90.00
_cell.angle_gamma   90.00
#
_symmetry.space_group_name_H-M   'P 1'
#
loop_
_entity.id
_entity.type
_entity.pdbx_description
1 polymer ?
#
loop_
_entity_poly.entity_id
_entity_poly.type
_entity_poly.pdbx_seq_one_letter_code
_entity_poly.pdbx_strand_id
1 'polypeptide(L)'
;MSDAIWMLLYDVMPENETKYLSWFHKTHIPEKLARPGYKWAGHYKNGTRYAAFFGGTNSRVFFDPNPTQLKLQQDDLTRQMIALRNKPLSLIFCHEWSCEGTAITKRPGHACEILIGNAEQDEMYNTWLTQNFLPAFSIANGAVRARKLLCTSGPVRHGLVTQFDTLQSLKAFDITCPCPLSSTLYSSLTAKRLWPESS
;
A
#
# COMPACT_ATOMS: atom_id res chain seq x y z
N MET A 1 4.60 0.20 15.85
CA MET A 1 3.81 0.28 14.57
C MET A 1 4.31 1.50 13.80
N SER A 2 4.22 1.52 12.48
CA SER A 2 4.46 2.75 11.72
C SER A 2 3.19 3.59 11.75
N ASP A 3 3.35 4.90 12.01
CA ASP A 3 2.22 5.81 12.13
C ASP A 3 1.85 6.47 10.80
N ALA A 4 2.59 6.18 9.73
CA ALA A 4 2.32 6.65 8.38
C ALA A 4 2.81 5.69 7.30
N ILE A 5 2.21 5.81 6.11
CA ILE A 5 2.55 5.00 4.93
C ILE A 5 2.66 5.92 3.72
N TRP A 6 3.79 5.87 3.02
CA TRP A 6 3.92 6.37 1.67
C TRP A 6 3.59 5.25 0.70
N MET A 7 2.50 5.39 -0.04
CA MET A 7 2.01 4.43 -1.03
C MET A 7 2.28 4.96 -2.43
N LEU A 8 2.83 4.10 -3.27
CA LEU A 8 3.03 4.35 -4.69
C LEU A 8 2.27 3.30 -5.49
N LEU A 9 1.37 3.74 -6.37
CA LEU A 9 0.69 2.88 -7.34
C LEU A 9 1.16 3.27 -8.74
N TYR A 10 1.51 2.28 -9.57
CA TYR A 10 2.02 2.53 -10.93
C TYR A 10 1.97 1.25 -11.77
N ASP A 11 2.11 1.42 -13.07
CA ASP A 11 2.27 0.31 -14.00
C ASP A 11 3.72 0.27 -14.52
N VAL A 12 4.24 -0.94 -14.80
CA VAL A 12 5.50 -1.16 -15.53
C VAL A 12 5.24 -2.13 -16.66
N MET A 13 5.69 -1.78 -17.85
CA MET A 13 5.54 -2.62 -19.03
C MET A 13 6.39 -3.89 -18.92
N PRO A 14 5.90 -5.05 -19.41
CA PRO A 14 6.57 -6.34 -19.22
C PRO A 14 8.03 -6.38 -19.71
N GLU A 15 8.35 -5.71 -20.81
CA GLU A 15 9.71 -5.65 -21.36
C GLU A 15 10.71 -4.94 -20.43
N ASN A 16 10.22 -4.12 -19.51
CA ASN A 16 11.04 -3.38 -18.54
C ASN A 16 11.06 -4.02 -17.15
N GLU A 17 10.21 -5.03 -16.91
CA GLU A 17 9.95 -5.57 -15.58
C GLU A 17 11.23 -6.08 -14.89
N THR A 18 12.00 -6.94 -15.54
CA THR A 18 13.16 -7.58 -14.93
C THR A 18 14.20 -6.55 -14.46
N LYS A 19 14.54 -5.58 -15.30
CA LYS A 19 15.51 -4.53 -14.93
C LYS A 19 14.96 -3.62 -13.84
N TYR A 20 13.67 -3.27 -13.93
CA TYR A 20 13.00 -2.42 -12.95
C TYR A 20 12.96 -3.10 -11.57
N LEU A 21 12.52 -4.37 -11.47
CA LEU A 21 12.44 -5.10 -10.21
C LEU A 21 13.82 -5.31 -9.58
N SER A 22 14.84 -5.63 -10.39
CA SER A 22 16.19 -5.77 -9.88
C SER A 22 16.70 -4.48 -9.22
N TRP A 23 16.54 -3.33 -9.90
CA TRP A 23 16.90 -2.03 -9.34
C TRP A 23 16.04 -1.69 -8.11
N PHE A 24 14.71 -1.87 -8.21
CA PHE A 24 13.78 -1.47 -7.16
C PHE A 24 14.04 -2.21 -5.84
N HIS A 25 14.26 -3.54 -5.91
CA HIS A 25 14.47 -4.39 -4.73
C HIS A 25 15.90 -4.30 -4.17
N LYS A 26 16.92 -4.21 -5.05
CA LYS A 26 18.32 -4.27 -4.62
C LYS A 26 18.93 -2.90 -4.31
N THR A 27 18.35 -1.83 -4.86
CA THR A 27 18.89 -0.47 -4.70
C THR A 27 17.85 0.44 -4.04
N HIS A 28 16.70 0.64 -4.69
CA HIS A 28 15.76 1.70 -4.28
C HIS A 28 15.10 1.46 -2.91
N ILE A 29 14.63 0.24 -2.65
CA ILE A 29 14.05 -0.10 -1.32
C ILE A 29 15.11 0.01 -0.22
N PRO A 30 16.32 -0.59 -0.33
CA PRO A 30 17.37 -0.43 0.67
C PRO A 30 17.74 1.03 0.93
N GLU A 31 17.91 1.85 -0.11
CA GLU A 31 18.17 3.29 0.04
C GLU A 31 17.08 4.03 0.83
N LYS A 32 15.81 3.70 0.56
CA LYS A 32 14.69 4.27 1.32
C LYS A 32 14.72 3.82 2.77
N LEU A 33 14.94 2.53 3.03
CA LEU A 33 14.98 1.98 4.39
C LEU A 33 16.19 2.47 5.20
N ALA A 34 17.28 2.90 4.55
CA ALA A 34 18.42 3.52 5.21
C ALA A 34 18.13 4.95 5.72
N ARG A 35 17.05 5.58 5.28
CA ARG A 35 16.69 6.93 5.71
C ARG A 35 16.12 6.93 7.13
N PRO A 36 16.44 7.96 7.95
CA PRO A 36 15.89 8.08 9.27
C PRO A 36 14.36 8.08 9.27
N GLY A 37 13.76 7.28 10.15
CA GLY A 37 12.30 7.22 10.33
C GLY A 37 11.58 6.24 9.40
N TYR A 38 12.20 5.74 8.33
CA TYR A 38 11.65 4.64 7.52
C TYR A 38 11.79 3.33 8.29
N LYS A 39 10.74 2.52 8.38
CA LYS A 39 10.67 1.32 9.23
C LYS A 39 10.55 0.01 8.46
N TRP A 40 9.78 0.03 7.38
CA TRP A 40 9.53 -1.17 6.57
C TRP A 40 9.14 -0.77 5.16
N ALA A 41 9.21 -1.73 4.25
CA ALA A 41 8.67 -1.59 2.91
C ALA A 41 7.87 -2.85 2.54
N GLY A 42 7.05 -2.74 1.51
CA GLY A 42 6.35 -3.85 0.87
C GLY A 42 6.13 -3.53 -0.60
N HIS A 43 6.33 -4.52 -1.46
CA HIS A 43 6.10 -4.37 -2.89
C HIS A 43 5.21 -5.49 -3.39
N TYR A 44 4.14 -5.12 -4.09
CA TYR A 44 3.07 -6.01 -4.52
C TYR A 44 2.81 -5.84 -6.02
N LYS A 45 2.30 -6.90 -6.67
CA LYS A 45 2.04 -6.93 -8.11
C LYS A 45 0.73 -7.63 -8.44
N ASN A 46 0.04 -7.11 -9.46
CA ASN A 46 -1.02 -7.80 -10.18
C ASN A 46 -0.95 -7.42 -11.68
N GLY A 47 -0.61 -8.39 -12.53
CA GLY A 47 -0.34 -8.11 -13.94
C GLY A 47 0.81 -7.11 -14.12
N THR A 48 0.55 -6.00 -14.80
CA THR A 48 1.50 -4.89 -14.98
C THR A 48 1.46 -3.87 -13.85
N ARG A 49 0.48 -3.98 -12.95
CA ARG A 49 0.22 -3.01 -11.89
C ARG A 49 0.97 -3.34 -10.61
N TYR A 50 1.53 -2.32 -10.00
CA TYR A 50 2.34 -2.42 -8.78
C TYR A 50 1.82 -1.51 -7.68
N ALA A 51 2.02 -1.95 -6.44
CA ALA A 51 1.87 -1.15 -5.25
C ALA A 51 3.14 -1.26 -4.40
N ALA A 52 3.77 -0.14 -4.12
CA ALA A 52 4.89 -0.06 -3.19
C ALA A 52 4.49 0.72 -1.95
N PHE A 53 4.82 0.18 -0.79
CA PHE A 53 4.58 0.79 0.51
C PHE A 53 5.89 1.06 1.22
N PHE A 54 6.01 2.23 1.83
CA PHE A 54 7.06 2.56 2.78
C PHE A 54 6.40 3.03 4.07
N GLY A 55 6.60 2.27 5.14
CA GLY A 55 6.13 2.65 6.47
C GLY A 55 7.12 3.56 7.16
N GLY A 56 6.64 4.63 7.77
CA GLY A 56 7.43 5.59 8.52
C GLY A 56 6.97 5.74 9.97
N THR A 57 7.80 6.29 10.83
CA THR A 57 7.44 6.57 12.23
C THR A 57 6.26 7.54 12.35
N ASN A 58 6.15 8.46 11.40
CA ASN A 58 5.04 9.40 11.22
C ASN A 58 5.11 9.99 9.79
N SER A 59 4.12 10.78 9.40
CA SER A 59 4.08 11.36 8.03
C SER A 59 5.20 12.38 7.75
N ARG A 60 5.76 13.03 8.77
CA ARG A 60 6.82 14.05 8.60
C ARG A 60 8.05 13.48 7.89
N VAL A 61 8.39 12.19 8.13
CA VAL A 61 9.56 11.56 7.51
C VAL A 61 9.48 11.49 5.98
N PHE A 62 8.29 11.66 5.40
CA PHE A 62 8.08 11.67 3.96
C PHE A 62 8.08 13.09 3.35
N PHE A 63 8.20 14.12 4.19
CA PHE A 63 8.21 15.52 3.76
C PHE A 63 9.54 16.22 4.00
N ASP A 64 10.53 15.55 4.61
CA ASP A 64 11.86 16.11 4.83
C ASP A 64 12.96 15.06 4.56
N PRO A 65 13.53 15.05 3.34
CA PRO A 65 13.12 15.81 2.15
C PRO A 65 11.80 15.30 1.55
N ASN A 66 11.01 16.21 1.00
CA ASN A 66 9.76 15.84 0.34
C ASN A 66 9.99 15.13 -1.02
N PRO A 67 8.96 14.47 -1.61
CA PRO A 67 9.14 13.73 -2.86
C PRO A 67 9.69 14.55 -4.03
N THR A 68 9.39 15.84 -4.11
CA THR A 68 9.92 16.74 -5.16
C THR A 68 11.40 17.00 -4.95
N GLN A 69 11.81 17.29 -3.72
CA GLN A 69 13.24 17.46 -3.37
C GLN A 69 14.04 16.19 -3.61
N LEU A 70 13.45 15.02 -3.29
CA LEU A 70 14.06 13.72 -3.57
C LEU A 70 14.32 13.50 -5.06
N LYS A 71 13.41 13.95 -5.94
CA LYS A 71 13.60 13.87 -7.41
C LYS A 71 14.82 14.67 -7.88
N LEU A 72 15.09 15.81 -7.28
CA LEU A 72 16.24 16.65 -7.64
C LEU A 72 17.59 16.02 -7.23
N GLN A 73 17.58 15.13 -6.25
CA GLN A 73 18.79 14.47 -5.72
C GLN A 73 19.05 13.10 -6.36
N GLN A 74 18.20 12.66 -7.29
CA GLN A 74 18.33 11.33 -7.92
C GLN A 74 19.52 11.29 -8.88
N ASP A 75 20.24 10.17 -8.87
CA ASP A 75 21.20 9.83 -9.91
C ASP A 75 20.50 9.48 -11.24
N ASP A 76 21.29 9.36 -12.30
CA ASP A 76 20.79 9.09 -13.65
C ASP A 76 20.07 7.74 -13.75
N LEU A 77 20.59 6.70 -13.09
CA LEU A 77 19.97 5.38 -13.09
C LEU A 77 18.60 5.43 -12.43
N THR A 78 18.51 6.05 -11.26
CA THR A 78 17.23 6.21 -10.54
C THR A 78 16.21 6.99 -11.36
N ARG A 79 16.64 8.08 -12.04
CA ARG A 79 15.77 8.83 -12.95
C ARG A 79 15.23 7.96 -14.09
N GLN A 80 16.13 7.19 -14.74
CA GLN A 80 15.76 6.27 -15.84
C GLN A 80 14.76 5.20 -15.36
N MET A 81 14.99 4.59 -14.20
CA MET A 81 14.10 3.55 -13.68
C MET A 81 12.74 4.10 -13.26
N ILE A 82 12.69 5.27 -12.65
CA ILE A 82 11.42 5.94 -12.28
C ILE A 82 10.63 6.35 -13.52
N ALA A 83 11.30 6.75 -14.61
CA ALA A 83 10.65 7.08 -15.87
C ALA A 83 9.93 5.88 -16.53
N LEU A 84 10.24 4.64 -16.15
CA LEU A 84 9.54 3.44 -16.61
C LEU A 84 8.16 3.25 -15.97
N ARG A 85 7.82 4.03 -14.94
CA ARG A 85 6.51 3.98 -14.30
C ARG A 85 5.48 4.71 -15.14
N ASN A 86 4.43 3.99 -15.51
CA ASN A 86 3.27 4.56 -16.18
C ASN A 86 2.19 4.88 -15.13
N LYS A 87 1.44 5.98 -15.33
CA LYS A 87 0.32 6.41 -14.46
C LYS A 87 0.69 6.39 -12.96
N PRO A 88 1.83 6.96 -12.55
CA PRO A 88 2.25 6.92 -11.16
C PRO A 88 1.32 7.76 -10.28
N LEU A 89 0.86 7.16 -9.17
CA LEU A 89 0.14 7.84 -8.11
C LEU A 89 0.94 7.72 -6.82
N SER A 90 1.24 8.85 -6.21
CA SER A 90 1.96 8.95 -4.93
C SER A 90 1.01 9.48 -3.86
N LEU A 91 0.84 8.73 -2.78
CA LEU A 91 -0.07 9.02 -1.70
C LEU A 91 0.67 8.90 -0.36
N ILE A 92 0.52 9.88 0.51
CA ILE A 92 1.02 9.80 1.88
C ILE A 92 -0.18 9.77 2.81
N PHE A 93 -0.21 8.73 3.66
CA PHE A 93 -1.28 8.48 4.60
C PHE A 93 -0.76 8.53 6.04
N CYS A 94 -1.57 9.07 6.94
CA CYS A 94 -1.50 8.78 8.36
C CYS A 94 -2.26 7.49 8.65
N HIS A 95 -1.68 6.65 9.50
CA HIS A 95 -2.35 5.46 10.03
C HIS A 95 -3.33 5.89 11.12
N GLU A 96 -4.60 5.56 10.94
CA GLU A 96 -5.64 5.88 11.93
C GLU A 96 -5.78 4.72 12.93
N TRP A 97 -6.05 3.50 12.41
CA TRP A 97 -6.10 2.29 13.23
C TRP A 97 -5.79 1.04 12.40
N SER A 98 -5.52 -0.06 13.10
CA SER A 98 -5.40 -1.38 12.50
C SER A 98 -6.16 -2.43 13.29
N CYS A 99 -6.61 -3.47 12.57
CA CYS A 99 -7.18 -4.68 13.11
C CYS A 99 -6.30 -5.85 12.72
N GLU A 100 -5.93 -6.68 13.67
CA GLU A 100 -5.25 -7.96 13.42
C GLU A 100 -6.31 -9.02 13.07
N GLY A 101 -5.97 -9.90 12.12
CA GLY A 101 -6.81 -11.02 11.72
C GLY A 101 -6.39 -12.34 12.40
N THR A 102 -6.84 -13.47 11.85
CA THR A 102 -6.59 -14.82 12.38
C THR A 102 -5.16 -15.31 12.14
N ALA A 103 -4.46 -14.80 11.11
CA ALA A 103 -3.10 -15.19 10.73
C ALA A 103 -2.09 -14.10 11.07
N ILE A 104 -1.86 -13.84 12.37
CA ILE A 104 -0.94 -12.79 12.84
C ILE A 104 0.49 -13.10 12.41
N THR A 105 1.14 -12.14 11.76
CA THR A 105 2.55 -12.21 11.38
C THR A 105 3.24 -10.87 11.57
N LYS A 106 4.56 -10.90 11.86
CA LYS A 106 5.39 -9.69 11.93
C LYS A 106 5.71 -9.11 10.54
N ARG A 107 5.58 -9.93 9.49
CA ARG A 107 5.84 -9.52 8.10
C ARG A 107 4.56 -9.00 7.45
N PRO A 108 4.67 -8.18 6.39
CA PRO A 108 3.53 -7.85 5.54
C PRO A 108 2.87 -9.13 5.00
N GLY A 109 1.55 -9.15 4.87
CA GLY A 109 0.82 -10.30 4.30
C GLY A 109 1.30 -10.65 2.89
N HIS A 110 1.15 -11.91 2.48
CA HIS A 110 1.57 -12.36 1.16
C HIS A 110 0.67 -11.82 0.03
N ALA A 111 -0.58 -11.57 0.32
CA ALA A 111 -1.52 -10.90 -0.57
C ALA A 111 -2.10 -9.65 0.10
N CYS A 112 -2.47 -8.66 -0.68
CA CYS A 112 -3.16 -7.49 -0.19
C CYS A 112 -4.27 -7.05 -1.15
N GLU A 113 -5.28 -6.43 -0.58
CA GLU A 113 -6.22 -5.59 -1.28
C GLU A 113 -6.06 -4.15 -0.82
N ILE A 114 -6.11 -3.22 -1.76
CA ILE A 114 -5.97 -1.80 -1.54
C ILE A 114 -7.23 -1.13 -2.07
N LEU A 115 -7.99 -0.51 -1.19
CA LEU A 115 -9.12 0.34 -1.53
C LEU A 115 -8.73 1.78 -1.20
N ILE A 116 -8.82 2.68 -2.19
CA ILE A 116 -8.58 4.11 -2.00
C ILE A 116 -9.72 4.91 -2.65
N GLY A 117 -10.13 5.97 -1.99
CA GLY A 117 -11.23 6.78 -2.52
C GLY A 117 -11.70 7.84 -1.55
N ASN A 118 -12.84 8.41 -1.90
CA ASN A 118 -13.58 9.35 -1.08
C ASN A 118 -14.91 8.71 -0.67
N ALA A 119 -15.34 8.92 0.56
CA ALA A 119 -16.68 8.61 0.97
C ALA A 119 -17.59 9.81 0.66
N GLU A 120 -18.82 9.56 0.27
CA GLU A 120 -19.83 10.62 0.16
C GLU A 120 -20.12 11.21 1.56
N GLN A 121 -20.16 10.35 2.57
CA GLN A 121 -20.25 10.71 3.98
C GLN A 121 -19.27 9.87 4.78
N ASP A 122 -18.36 10.52 5.50
CA ASP A 122 -17.34 9.86 6.33
C ASP A 122 -17.99 8.99 7.43
N GLU A 123 -19.11 9.41 7.97
CA GLU A 123 -19.85 8.66 8.98
C GLU A 123 -20.35 7.31 8.44
N MET A 124 -20.88 7.27 7.24
CA MET A 124 -21.33 6.02 6.59
C MET A 124 -20.15 5.06 6.37
N TYR A 125 -19.01 5.59 5.92
CA TYR A 125 -17.82 4.78 5.75
C TYR A 125 -17.28 4.22 7.07
N ASN A 126 -17.22 5.05 8.10
CA ASN A 126 -16.79 4.61 9.43
C ASN A 126 -17.76 3.59 10.04
N THR A 127 -19.07 3.78 9.85
CA THR A 127 -20.11 2.84 10.28
C THR A 127 -19.95 1.49 9.56
N TRP A 128 -19.77 1.52 8.24
CA TRP A 128 -19.52 0.30 7.46
C TRP A 128 -18.27 -0.43 7.94
N LEU A 129 -17.18 0.30 8.17
CA LEU A 129 -15.94 -0.29 8.68
C LEU A 129 -16.16 -1.01 10.01
N THR A 130 -16.84 -0.38 10.96
CA THR A 130 -16.98 -0.91 12.33
C THR A 130 -18.06 -1.98 12.45
N GLN A 131 -19.15 -1.89 11.70
CA GLN A 131 -20.29 -2.78 11.83
C GLN A 131 -20.29 -3.94 10.82
N ASN A 132 -19.63 -3.79 9.67
CA ASN A 132 -19.61 -4.82 8.63
C ASN A 132 -18.19 -5.36 8.39
N PHE A 133 -17.22 -4.49 8.09
CA PHE A 133 -15.90 -4.90 7.67
C PHE A 133 -15.10 -5.55 8.82
N LEU A 134 -14.94 -4.87 9.94
CA LEU A 134 -14.09 -5.35 11.03
C LEU A 134 -14.56 -6.68 11.63
N PRO A 135 -15.86 -6.90 11.92
CA PRO A 135 -16.33 -8.18 12.40
C PRO A 135 -16.03 -9.32 11.42
N ALA A 136 -16.28 -9.12 10.13
CA ALA A 136 -16.00 -10.12 9.10
C ALA A 136 -14.48 -10.38 8.96
N PHE A 137 -13.66 -9.33 8.94
CA PHE A 137 -12.21 -9.45 8.78
C PHE A 137 -11.54 -10.14 9.97
N SER A 138 -11.97 -9.84 11.19
CA SER A 138 -11.36 -10.38 12.42
C SER A 138 -11.45 -11.92 12.54
N ILE A 139 -12.44 -12.53 11.89
CA ILE A 139 -12.67 -13.98 11.87
C ILE A 139 -12.30 -14.63 10.54
N ALA A 140 -11.92 -13.84 9.54
CA ALA A 140 -11.63 -14.37 8.19
C ALA A 140 -10.39 -15.26 8.22
N ASN A 141 -10.48 -16.42 7.58
CA ASN A 141 -9.36 -17.34 7.47
C ASN A 141 -8.20 -16.73 6.69
N GLY A 142 -7.00 -16.79 7.27
CA GLY A 142 -5.80 -16.23 6.65
C GLY A 142 -5.70 -14.70 6.67
N ALA A 143 -6.64 -14.00 7.30
CA ALA A 143 -6.55 -12.56 7.49
C ALA A 143 -5.34 -12.21 8.38
N VAL A 144 -4.47 -11.32 7.92
CA VAL A 144 -3.26 -10.90 8.63
C VAL A 144 -3.49 -9.57 9.33
N ARG A 145 -3.82 -8.54 8.57
CA ARG A 145 -4.00 -7.18 9.10
C ARG A 145 -4.81 -6.30 8.15
N ALA A 146 -5.72 -5.53 8.71
CA ALA A 146 -6.36 -4.41 8.03
C ALA A 146 -5.85 -3.08 8.61
N ARG A 147 -5.67 -2.06 7.75
CA ARG A 147 -5.28 -0.70 8.14
C ARG A 147 -6.21 0.31 7.51
N LYS A 148 -6.83 1.15 8.33
CA LYS A 148 -7.49 2.35 7.88
C LYS A 148 -6.50 3.50 7.85
N LEU A 149 -6.50 4.24 6.76
CA LEU A 149 -5.55 5.28 6.44
C LEU A 149 -6.29 6.58 6.08
N LEU A 150 -5.75 7.71 6.54
CA LEU A 150 -6.20 9.05 6.16
C LEU A 150 -5.11 9.73 5.34
N CYS A 151 -5.47 10.19 4.14
CA CYS A 151 -4.53 10.80 3.21
C CYS A 151 -4.15 12.21 3.67
N THR A 152 -2.85 12.46 3.77
CA THR A 152 -2.27 13.77 4.06
C THR A 152 -1.67 14.43 2.82
N SER A 153 -1.43 13.63 1.75
CA SER A 153 -0.97 14.14 0.47
C SER A 153 -1.43 13.20 -0.65
N GLY A 154 -2.28 13.69 -1.52
CA GLY A 154 -2.86 12.95 -2.65
C GLY A 154 -4.30 13.38 -2.95
N PRO A 155 -4.90 12.85 -4.02
CA PRO A 155 -6.23 13.26 -4.48
C PRO A 155 -7.40 12.52 -3.81
N VAL A 156 -7.13 11.58 -2.93
CA VAL A 156 -8.16 10.79 -2.20
C VAL A 156 -8.06 11.05 -0.71
N ARG A 157 -9.14 10.84 0.03
CA ARG A 157 -9.18 11.04 1.49
C ARG A 157 -8.87 9.78 2.28
N HIS A 158 -9.40 8.64 1.83
CA HIS A 158 -9.35 7.38 2.58
C HIS A 158 -8.54 6.32 1.87
N GLY A 159 -7.91 5.46 2.67
CA GLY A 159 -7.33 4.20 2.25
C GLY A 159 -7.69 3.08 3.22
N LEU A 160 -7.95 1.90 2.67
CA LEU A 160 -8.08 0.66 3.42
C LEU A 160 -7.12 -0.35 2.78
N VAL A 161 -6.19 -0.85 3.55
CA VAL A 161 -5.26 -1.90 3.10
C VAL A 161 -5.49 -3.14 3.94
N THR A 162 -5.97 -4.19 3.28
CA THR A 162 -6.15 -5.52 3.89
C THR A 162 -5.03 -6.44 3.44
N GLN A 163 -4.51 -7.23 4.35
CA GLN A 163 -3.44 -8.19 4.08
C GLN A 163 -3.85 -9.59 4.52
N PHE A 164 -3.52 -10.56 3.68
CA PHE A 164 -3.79 -11.97 3.90
C PHE A 164 -2.51 -12.79 3.75
N ASP A 165 -2.49 -13.97 4.35
CA ASP A 165 -1.39 -14.94 4.24
C ASP A 165 -1.23 -15.50 2.84
N THR A 166 -2.36 -15.66 2.09
CA THR A 166 -2.38 -16.15 0.72
C THR A 166 -3.34 -15.34 -0.17
N LEU A 167 -3.12 -15.41 -1.48
CA LEU A 167 -4.07 -14.86 -2.45
C LEU A 167 -5.41 -15.61 -2.45
N GLN A 168 -5.40 -16.89 -2.09
CA GLN A 168 -6.61 -17.70 -2.00
C GLN A 168 -7.48 -17.23 -0.82
N SER A 169 -6.88 -17.02 0.35
CA SER A 169 -7.58 -16.48 1.52
C SER A 169 -8.20 -15.11 1.22
N LEU A 170 -7.43 -14.23 0.55
CA LEU A 170 -7.94 -12.93 0.14
C LEU A 170 -9.13 -13.04 -0.82
N LYS A 171 -9.08 -13.92 -1.82
CA LYS A 171 -10.18 -14.12 -2.77
C LYS A 171 -11.42 -14.78 -2.16
N ALA A 172 -11.24 -15.54 -1.09
CA ALA A 172 -12.33 -16.16 -0.34
C ALA A 172 -13.00 -15.20 0.66
N PHE A 173 -12.33 -14.08 0.96
CA PHE A 173 -12.89 -13.05 1.83
C PHE A 173 -13.93 -12.24 1.07
N ASP A 174 -15.17 -12.31 1.51
CA ASP A 174 -16.30 -11.60 0.95
C ASP A 174 -17.05 -10.84 2.03
N ILE A 175 -17.52 -9.65 1.68
CA ILE A 175 -18.37 -8.82 2.54
C ILE A 175 -19.64 -8.53 1.76
N THR A 176 -20.74 -9.00 2.28
CA THR A 176 -22.07 -8.85 1.65
C THR A 176 -22.49 -7.40 1.46
N CYS A 177 -21.99 -6.49 2.31
CA CYS A 177 -22.27 -5.06 2.21
C CYS A 177 -21.12 -4.36 1.46
N PRO A 178 -21.38 -3.75 0.30
CA PRO A 178 -20.33 -3.12 -0.51
C PRO A 178 -19.69 -1.93 0.23
N CYS A 179 -18.40 -1.75 0.01
CA CYS A 179 -17.64 -0.62 0.56
C CYS A 179 -18.18 0.71 0.00
N PRO A 180 -18.52 1.69 0.87
CA PRO A 180 -19.08 2.97 0.43
C PRO A 180 -18.02 3.98 -0.06
N LEU A 181 -16.77 3.54 -0.29
CA LEU A 181 -15.79 4.38 -0.94
C LEU A 181 -16.07 4.48 -2.44
N SER A 182 -16.30 5.69 -2.92
CA SER A 182 -16.30 5.99 -4.34
C SER A 182 -14.87 6.23 -4.82
N SER A 183 -14.43 5.50 -5.82
CA SER A 183 -13.14 5.75 -6.47
C SER A 183 -13.38 6.24 -7.89
N THR A 184 -13.10 7.51 -8.13
CA THR A 184 -13.05 8.07 -9.49
C THR A 184 -11.70 7.84 -10.17
N LEU A 185 -10.64 7.54 -9.40
CA LEU A 185 -9.27 7.49 -9.91
C LEU A 185 -8.62 6.11 -9.78
N TYR A 186 -8.91 5.33 -8.74
CA TYR A 186 -8.28 4.04 -8.48
C TYR A 186 -9.24 3.11 -7.75
N SER A 187 -9.78 2.17 -8.47
CA SER A 187 -10.52 1.04 -7.91
C SER A 187 -9.58 0.10 -7.15
N SER A 188 -10.14 -0.85 -6.44
CA SER A 188 -9.42 -1.87 -5.68
C SER A 188 -8.27 -2.51 -6.47
N LEU A 189 -7.13 -2.67 -5.83
CA LEU A 189 -6.01 -3.45 -6.33
C LEU A 189 -5.79 -4.65 -5.43
N THR A 190 -6.12 -5.84 -5.94
CA THR A 190 -5.73 -7.11 -5.33
C THR A 190 -4.37 -7.53 -5.86
N ALA A 191 -3.38 -7.74 -5.01
CA ALA A 191 -2.02 -7.98 -5.44
C ALA A 191 -1.26 -8.99 -4.57
N LYS A 192 -0.27 -9.68 -5.18
CA LYS A 192 0.68 -10.55 -4.51
C LYS A 192 1.94 -9.78 -4.10
N ARG A 193 2.50 -10.15 -2.94
CA ARG A 193 3.79 -9.61 -2.48
C ARG A 193 4.93 -10.14 -3.32
N LEU A 194 5.81 -9.22 -3.74
CA LEU A 194 7.08 -9.48 -4.39
C LEU A 194 8.26 -9.27 -3.43
N TRP A 195 8.13 -8.32 -2.51
CA TRP A 195 9.17 -7.96 -1.54
C TRP A 195 8.56 -7.62 -0.18
N PRO A 196 9.17 -7.97 0.96
CA PRO A 196 10.29 -8.91 1.05
C PRO A 196 9.91 -10.27 0.49
N GLU A 197 10.89 -10.97 -0.07
CA GLU A 197 10.68 -12.33 -0.59
C GLU A 197 10.19 -13.26 0.53
N SER A 198 9.39 -14.26 0.16
CA SER A 198 8.97 -15.30 1.09
C SER A 198 10.19 -16.16 1.40
N SER A 199 10.61 -16.20 2.65
CA SER A 199 11.64 -17.15 3.11
C SER A 199 11.05 -18.52 3.26
#